data_1e1a53d438fd3ff0734da105e39386cf
#
_entry.id   1e1a53d438fd3ff0734da105e39386cf
#
_cell.length_a   1.000
_cell.length_b   1.000
_cell.length_c   1.000
_cell.angle_alpha   90.00
_cell.angle_beta   90.00
_cell.angle_gamma   90.00
#
_symmetry.space_group_name_H-M   'P 1'
#
loop_
_entity.id
_entity.type
_entity.pdbx_description
1 polymer ?
#
loop_
_entity_poly.entity_id
_entity_poly.type
_entity_poly.pdbx_seq_one_letter_code
_entity_poly.pdbx_strand_id
1 'polypeptide(L)'
;PGKVYALPQSPQTLKQLLMIGGTDKYFQITRCFRDEDLRADRQPEFTQVDLEASFVTADYIKGLVEQVIKPLFKMGDDFKLPVMSYQTVMDLYGSDKPDLRFGLQHLNVTSSFSQSGFSTFASIADGGSGMIKAMFVPSSVKSFSRKEIDSFVSVVKPYGGKGVAWFKVDGS
;
A
#
# COMPACT_ATOMS: atom_id res chain seq x y z
N PRO A 1 22.87 -20.88 -17.66
CA PRO A 1 22.46 -22.26 -17.38
C PRO A 1 23.56 -22.99 -16.63
N GLY A 2 23.22 -23.74 -15.57
CA GLY A 2 24.16 -24.52 -14.76
C GLY A 2 24.98 -23.74 -13.73
N LYS A 3 24.71 -22.46 -13.53
CA LYS A 3 25.32 -21.64 -12.48
C LYS A 3 24.29 -21.34 -11.42
N VAL A 4 24.72 -21.30 -10.17
CA VAL A 4 23.90 -20.96 -9.01
C VAL A 4 24.55 -19.83 -8.23
N TYR A 5 23.75 -19.00 -7.57
CA TYR A 5 24.26 -18.00 -6.64
C TYR A 5 24.65 -18.68 -5.32
N ALA A 6 25.92 -18.60 -4.96
CA ALA A 6 26.45 -19.08 -3.67
C ALA A 6 26.67 -17.93 -2.67
N LEU A 7 26.05 -16.78 -2.90
CA LEU A 7 26.21 -15.56 -2.12
C LEU A 7 25.09 -15.45 -1.06
N PRO A 8 25.33 -14.77 0.09
CA PRO A 8 24.37 -14.67 1.16
C PRO A 8 23.14 -13.87 0.72
N GLN A 9 21.94 -14.42 0.93
CA GLN A 9 20.67 -13.73 0.70
C GLN A 9 20.36 -12.69 1.77
N SER A 10 20.78 -12.97 3.00
CA SER A 10 20.67 -12.10 4.17
C SER A 10 21.53 -12.70 5.30
N PRO A 11 21.84 -11.95 6.36
CA PRO A 11 22.57 -12.47 7.53
C PRO A 11 21.70 -13.30 8.49
N GLN A 12 20.59 -13.87 8.03
CA GLN A 12 19.56 -14.49 8.85
C GLN A 12 20.07 -15.59 9.78
N THR A 13 20.86 -16.51 9.28
CA THR A 13 21.36 -17.62 10.10
C THR A 13 22.28 -17.13 11.21
N LEU A 14 23.18 -16.20 10.90
CA LEU A 14 24.15 -15.66 11.86
C LEU A 14 23.49 -14.85 12.96
N LYS A 15 22.56 -13.94 12.61
CA LYS A 15 21.85 -13.14 13.60
C LYS A 15 20.96 -14.00 14.51
N GLN A 16 20.36 -15.04 13.96
CA GLN A 16 19.55 -15.98 14.73
C GLN A 16 20.38 -16.76 15.77
N LEU A 17 21.58 -17.18 15.40
CA LEU A 17 22.53 -17.78 16.34
C LEU A 17 22.97 -16.82 17.44
N LEU A 18 23.19 -15.53 17.11
CA LEU A 18 23.51 -14.51 18.10
C LEU A 18 22.36 -14.30 19.09
N MET A 19 21.09 -14.27 18.61
CA MET A 19 19.93 -14.16 19.50
C MET A 19 19.81 -15.37 20.43
N ILE A 20 20.01 -16.60 19.92
CA ILE A 20 20.03 -17.83 20.74
C ILE A 20 21.17 -17.79 21.76
N GLY A 21 22.33 -17.22 21.36
CA GLY A 21 23.49 -17.04 22.21
C GLY A 21 23.37 -15.95 23.28
N GLY A 22 22.21 -15.24 23.36
CA GLY A 22 21.92 -14.23 24.38
C GLY A 22 22.21 -12.80 23.96
N THR A 23 22.39 -12.52 22.67
CA THR A 23 22.47 -11.14 22.17
C THR A 23 21.06 -10.55 22.05
N ASP A 24 20.72 -9.56 22.85
CA ASP A 24 19.36 -8.99 22.87
C ASP A 24 19.06 -8.08 21.71
N LYS A 25 20.06 -7.42 21.14
CA LYS A 25 19.92 -6.47 20.05
C LYS A 25 21.06 -6.62 19.08
N TYR A 26 20.73 -6.70 17.80
CA TYR A 26 21.67 -6.83 16.70
C TYR A 26 21.30 -5.84 15.60
N PHE A 27 22.28 -5.25 14.97
CA PHE A 27 22.11 -4.62 13.66
C PHE A 27 23.36 -4.78 12.81
N GLN A 28 23.17 -4.78 11.51
CA GLN A 28 24.26 -4.79 10.53
C GLN A 28 23.83 -4.05 9.26
N ILE A 29 24.76 -3.32 8.66
CA ILE A 29 24.64 -2.86 7.28
C ILE A 29 25.36 -3.90 6.43
N THR A 30 24.61 -4.66 5.66
CA THR A 30 25.12 -5.84 4.96
C THR A 30 24.72 -5.87 3.49
N ARG A 31 25.61 -6.40 2.67
CA ARG A 31 25.35 -6.67 1.27
C ARG A 31 24.64 -8.01 1.12
N CYS A 32 23.53 -7.98 0.37
CA CYS A 32 22.68 -9.15 0.13
C CYS A 32 22.55 -9.41 -1.38
N PHE A 33 22.35 -10.69 -1.72
CA PHE A 33 22.24 -11.13 -3.10
C PHE A 33 21.01 -12.03 -3.24
N ARG A 34 20.19 -11.75 -4.22
CA ARG A 34 19.01 -12.57 -4.51
C ARG A 34 18.88 -12.76 -6.01
N ASP A 35 18.54 -13.96 -6.47
CA ASP A 35 18.13 -14.24 -7.84
C ASP A 35 16.62 -13.92 -7.94
N GLU A 36 16.32 -12.73 -8.43
CA GLU A 36 14.95 -12.21 -8.55
C GLU A 36 14.70 -11.71 -9.96
N ASP A 37 13.42 -11.73 -10.35
CA ASP A 37 13.00 -11.03 -11.54
C ASP A 37 13.27 -9.53 -11.39
N LEU A 38 14.00 -8.96 -12.32
CA LEU A 38 14.36 -7.54 -12.30
C LEU A 38 13.10 -6.67 -12.45
N ARG A 39 12.96 -5.73 -11.54
CA ARG A 39 11.92 -4.68 -11.56
C ARG A 39 12.59 -3.32 -11.34
N ALA A 40 11.83 -2.24 -11.50
CA ALA A 40 12.35 -0.89 -11.34
C ALA A 40 13.05 -0.63 -9.99
N ASP A 41 12.61 -1.32 -8.94
CA ASP A 41 13.08 -1.18 -7.55
C ASP A 41 13.84 -2.41 -7.02
N ARG A 42 14.15 -3.41 -7.88
CA ARG A 42 14.81 -4.65 -7.47
C ARG A 42 16.09 -4.87 -8.23
N GLN A 43 17.17 -5.08 -7.47
CA GLN A 43 18.49 -5.42 -7.97
C GLN A 43 18.92 -6.78 -7.39
N PRO A 44 19.70 -7.60 -8.13
CA PRO A 44 20.24 -8.87 -7.62
C PRO A 44 21.20 -8.68 -6.45
N GLU A 45 21.87 -7.54 -6.40
CA GLU A 45 22.76 -7.12 -5.31
C GLU A 45 22.24 -5.83 -4.70
N PHE A 46 22.07 -5.81 -3.38
CA PHE A 46 21.56 -4.65 -2.66
C PHE A 46 22.07 -4.64 -1.21
N THR A 47 22.01 -3.48 -0.57
CA THR A 47 22.42 -3.31 0.82
C THR A 47 21.18 -3.23 1.72
N GLN A 48 21.21 -3.94 2.83
CA GLN A 48 20.19 -3.88 3.88
C GLN A 48 20.76 -3.26 5.16
N VAL A 49 19.93 -2.50 5.85
CA VAL A 49 20.07 -2.31 7.28
C VAL A 49 19.24 -3.42 7.93
N ASP A 50 19.92 -4.42 8.44
CA ASP A 50 19.30 -5.59 9.07
C ASP A 50 19.28 -5.44 10.58
N LEU A 51 18.13 -5.64 11.18
CA LEU A 51 17.88 -5.43 12.61
C LEU A 51 17.22 -6.67 13.21
N GLU A 52 17.63 -7.04 14.41
CA GLU A 52 17.00 -8.09 15.19
C GLU A 52 16.97 -7.67 16.66
N ALA A 53 15.87 -7.90 17.35
CA ALA A 53 15.76 -7.57 18.77
C ALA A 53 14.87 -8.59 19.49
N SER A 54 15.35 -9.07 20.66
CA SER A 54 14.62 -9.98 21.53
C SER A 54 13.68 -9.23 22.47
N PHE A 55 12.58 -9.87 22.87
CA PHE A 55 11.66 -9.39 23.92
C PHE A 55 11.04 -8.00 23.65
N VAL A 56 10.86 -7.65 22.37
CA VAL A 56 10.29 -6.35 21.95
C VAL A 56 8.88 -6.51 21.42
N THR A 57 8.11 -5.41 21.45
CA THR A 57 6.76 -5.33 20.87
C THR A 57 6.80 -4.77 19.44
N ALA A 58 5.69 -4.92 18.72
CA ALA A 58 5.54 -4.28 17.41
C ALA A 58 5.69 -2.75 17.47
N ASP A 59 5.21 -2.13 18.56
CA ASP A 59 5.30 -0.68 18.72
C ASP A 59 6.74 -0.21 18.96
N TYR A 60 7.56 -1.02 19.64
CA TYR A 60 9.00 -0.75 19.74
C TYR A 60 9.65 -0.70 18.35
N ILE A 61 9.36 -1.67 17.49
CA ILE A 61 9.92 -1.71 16.13
C ILE A 61 9.44 -0.53 15.28
N LYS A 62 8.15 -0.17 15.36
CA LYS A 62 7.62 1.02 14.67
C LYS A 62 8.33 2.30 15.11
N GLY A 63 8.49 2.47 16.41
CA GLY A 63 9.20 3.62 16.98
C GLY A 63 10.68 3.66 16.57
N LEU A 64 11.36 2.52 16.51
CA LEU A 64 12.74 2.42 16.04
C LEU A 64 12.86 2.83 14.56
N VAL A 65 11.98 2.32 13.70
CA VAL A 65 11.94 2.70 12.28
C VAL A 65 11.69 4.19 12.12
N GLU A 66 10.78 4.77 12.90
CA GLU A 66 10.49 6.20 12.89
C GLU A 66 11.74 7.02 13.27
N GLN A 67 12.47 6.60 14.30
CA GLN A 67 13.72 7.25 14.73
C GLN A 67 14.82 7.20 13.67
N VAL A 68 14.88 6.14 12.87
CA VAL A 68 15.82 6.01 11.74
C VAL A 68 15.41 6.92 10.58
N ILE A 69 14.12 6.94 10.24
CA ILE A 69 13.60 7.69 9.09
C ILE A 69 13.70 9.21 9.31
N LYS A 70 13.41 9.70 10.49
CA LYS A 70 13.43 11.15 10.80
C LYS A 70 14.71 11.85 10.35
N PRO A 71 15.90 11.49 10.84
CA PRO A 71 17.13 12.14 10.42
C PRO A 71 17.51 11.86 8.97
N LEU A 72 17.20 10.65 8.47
CA LEU A 72 17.55 10.24 7.12
C LEU A 72 16.84 11.10 6.06
N PHE A 73 15.57 11.41 6.28
CA PHE A 73 14.75 12.22 5.37
C PHE A 73 14.57 13.66 5.86
N LYS A 74 15.28 14.07 6.91
CA LYS A 74 15.21 15.43 7.49
C LYS A 74 13.78 15.83 7.88
N MET A 75 13.03 14.87 8.42
CA MET A 75 11.68 15.13 8.93
C MET A 75 11.74 15.93 10.24
N GLY A 76 10.70 16.72 10.51
CA GLY A 76 10.57 17.45 11.78
C GLY A 76 10.42 16.52 12.99
N ASP A 77 10.68 17.04 14.17
CA ASP A 77 10.62 16.26 15.44
C ASP A 77 9.21 15.73 15.74
N ASP A 78 8.20 16.44 15.28
CA ASP A 78 6.78 16.09 15.40
C ASP A 78 6.30 15.03 14.39
N PHE A 79 7.14 14.66 13.42
CA PHE A 79 6.79 13.64 12.42
C PHE A 79 6.47 12.30 13.09
N LYS A 80 5.37 11.71 12.65
CA LYS A 80 4.93 10.36 13.04
C LYS A 80 4.60 9.55 11.79
N LEU A 81 5.05 8.31 11.77
CA LEU A 81 4.66 7.37 10.73
C LEU A 81 3.18 7.02 10.89
N PRO A 82 2.34 7.23 9.87
CA PRO A 82 0.95 6.81 9.94
C PRO A 82 0.85 5.28 10.03
N VAL A 83 0.00 4.80 10.94
CA VAL A 83 -0.26 3.37 11.10
C VAL A 83 -1.72 3.10 10.76
N MET A 84 -1.95 2.22 9.82
CA MET A 84 -3.28 1.81 9.40
C MET A 84 -3.39 0.29 9.41
N SER A 85 -4.58 -0.22 9.74
CA SER A 85 -4.84 -1.65 9.59
C SER A 85 -4.90 -2.05 8.11
N TYR A 86 -4.61 -3.31 7.79
CA TYR A 86 -4.76 -3.83 6.44
C TYR A 86 -6.17 -3.60 5.89
N GLN A 87 -7.19 -3.88 6.70
CA GLN A 87 -8.58 -3.67 6.31
C GLN A 87 -8.86 -2.21 5.96
N THR A 88 -8.42 -1.28 6.80
CA THR A 88 -8.59 0.17 6.56
C THR A 88 -7.92 0.60 5.26
N VAL A 89 -6.70 0.13 5.02
CA VAL A 89 -5.94 0.50 3.81
C VAL A 89 -6.63 -0.05 2.56
N MET A 90 -7.08 -1.30 2.59
CA MET A 90 -7.81 -1.91 1.46
C MET A 90 -9.17 -1.24 1.23
N ASP A 91 -9.85 -0.85 2.28
CA ASP A 91 -11.14 -0.16 2.16
C ASP A 91 -11.01 1.24 1.57
N LEU A 92 -10.03 2.00 2.02
CA LEU A 92 -9.84 3.38 1.59
C LEU A 92 -9.10 3.52 0.25
N TYR A 93 -8.17 2.62 -0.05
CA TYR A 93 -7.27 2.80 -1.20
C TYR A 93 -7.24 1.63 -2.18
N GLY A 94 -7.76 0.46 -1.79
CA GLY A 94 -7.73 -0.74 -2.63
C GLY A 94 -6.34 -1.33 -2.84
N SER A 95 -5.36 -0.93 -2.05
CA SER A 95 -3.97 -1.35 -2.13
C SER A 95 -3.35 -1.41 -0.73
N ASP A 96 -2.48 -2.39 -0.47
CA ASP A 96 -1.70 -2.48 0.76
C ASP A 96 -0.49 -1.51 0.78
N LYS A 97 -0.24 -0.80 -0.32
CA LYS A 97 0.83 0.19 -0.48
C LYS A 97 0.27 1.49 -1.07
N PRO A 98 -0.63 2.20 -0.36
CA PRO A 98 -1.25 3.40 -0.90
C PRO A 98 -0.25 4.55 -1.01
N ASP A 99 -0.37 5.33 -2.07
CA ASP A 99 0.29 6.62 -2.14
C ASP A 99 -0.63 7.68 -1.51
N LEU A 100 -0.28 8.13 -0.31
CA LEU A 100 -1.09 9.07 0.47
C LEU A 100 -0.98 10.53 -0.02
N ARG A 101 -0.08 10.83 -0.95
CA ARG A 101 0.15 12.20 -1.44
C ARG A 101 -1.03 12.78 -2.21
N PHE A 102 -1.86 11.92 -2.79
CA PHE A 102 -3.00 12.35 -3.61
C PHE A 102 -4.25 12.69 -2.80
N GLY A 103 -4.39 12.18 -1.58
CA GLY A 103 -5.57 12.40 -0.73
C GLY A 103 -6.87 11.80 -1.27
N LEU A 104 -6.83 10.98 -2.31
CA LEU A 104 -8.00 10.35 -2.90
C LEU A 104 -8.32 9.04 -2.19
N GLN A 105 -9.52 8.91 -1.67
CA GLN A 105 -9.99 7.75 -0.93
C GLN A 105 -11.25 7.16 -1.58
N HIS A 106 -11.42 5.85 -1.44
CA HIS A 106 -12.66 5.19 -1.76
C HIS A 106 -13.73 5.48 -0.70
N LEU A 107 -14.91 5.81 -1.14
CA LEU A 107 -16.08 6.00 -0.29
C LEU A 107 -17.03 4.83 -0.50
N ASN A 108 -17.48 4.20 0.57
CA ASN A 108 -18.55 3.22 0.48
C ASN A 108 -19.88 3.94 0.34
N VAL A 109 -20.49 3.84 -0.82
CA VAL A 109 -21.77 4.49 -1.15
C VAL A 109 -22.90 3.47 -1.35
N THR A 110 -22.70 2.22 -0.94
CA THR A 110 -23.67 1.14 -1.15
C THR A 110 -25.06 1.50 -0.64
N SER A 111 -25.16 2.00 0.58
CA SER A 111 -26.45 2.37 1.18
C SER A 111 -27.18 3.50 0.43
N SER A 112 -26.44 4.38 -0.25
CA SER A 112 -27.03 5.48 -1.03
C SER A 112 -27.75 5.00 -2.29
N PHE A 113 -27.55 3.76 -2.68
CA PHE A 113 -28.18 3.18 -3.86
C PHE A 113 -29.30 2.16 -3.54
N SER A 114 -29.61 1.97 -2.24
CA SER A 114 -30.78 1.19 -1.85
C SER A 114 -32.04 1.84 -2.42
N GLN A 115 -32.89 1.01 -3.04
CA GLN A 115 -34.13 1.46 -3.72
C GLN A 115 -33.91 2.52 -4.81
N SER A 116 -32.70 2.65 -5.34
CA SER A 116 -32.45 3.58 -6.43
C SER A 116 -33.06 3.10 -7.74
N GLY A 117 -33.41 4.03 -8.62
CA GLY A 117 -33.90 3.71 -9.98
C GLY A 117 -32.86 3.06 -10.90
N PHE A 118 -31.60 2.97 -10.48
CA PHE A 118 -30.55 2.31 -11.22
C PHE A 118 -30.40 0.86 -10.76
N SER A 119 -31.11 -0.02 -11.46
CA SER A 119 -31.32 -1.42 -11.09
C SER A 119 -30.02 -2.20 -10.78
N THR A 120 -28.93 -1.93 -11.49
CA THR A 120 -27.64 -2.59 -11.28
C THR A 120 -27.07 -2.28 -9.88
N PHE A 121 -27.14 -1.03 -9.44
CA PHE A 121 -26.64 -0.63 -8.14
C PHE A 121 -27.63 -0.97 -7.02
N ALA A 122 -28.94 -0.82 -7.30
CA ALA A 122 -29.98 -1.24 -6.36
C ALA A 122 -29.87 -2.73 -6.02
N SER A 123 -29.68 -3.60 -7.01
CA SER A 123 -29.52 -5.04 -6.78
C SER A 123 -28.32 -5.39 -5.91
N ILE A 124 -27.23 -4.63 -5.99
CA ILE A 124 -26.06 -4.80 -5.12
C ILE A 124 -26.38 -4.30 -3.71
N ALA A 125 -26.98 -3.12 -3.60
CA ALA A 125 -27.29 -2.50 -2.31
C ALA A 125 -28.32 -3.29 -1.50
N ASP A 126 -29.38 -3.78 -2.17
CA ASP A 126 -30.49 -4.49 -1.53
C ASP A 126 -30.20 -6.00 -1.40
N GLY A 127 -29.35 -6.55 -2.26
CA GLY A 127 -28.98 -7.98 -2.26
C GLY A 127 -27.94 -8.38 -1.21
N GLY A 128 -27.30 -7.46 -0.54
CA GLY A 128 -26.36 -7.69 0.57
C GLY A 128 -25.07 -8.42 0.22
N SER A 129 -24.80 -8.73 -1.06
CA SER A 129 -23.68 -9.55 -1.50
C SER A 129 -22.58 -8.76 -2.23
N GLY A 130 -22.62 -7.44 -2.22
CA GLY A 130 -21.67 -6.60 -2.94
C GLY A 130 -21.44 -5.26 -2.26
N MET A 131 -20.54 -4.48 -2.85
CA MET A 131 -20.19 -3.16 -2.37
C MET A 131 -20.06 -2.20 -3.55
N ILE A 132 -20.58 -1.00 -3.39
CA ILE A 132 -20.42 0.10 -4.34
C ILE A 132 -19.47 1.10 -3.72
N LYS A 133 -18.30 1.27 -4.36
CA LYS A 133 -17.31 2.27 -3.96
C LYS A 133 -17.24 3.38 -4.97
N ALA A 134 -17.18 4.61 -4.49
CA ALA A 134 -16.98 5.80 -5.28
C ALA A 134 -15.64 6.46 -4.91
N MET A 135 -15.10 7.25 -5.81
CA MET A 135 -13.97 8.14 -5.55
C MET A 135 -14.40 9.56 -5.92
N PHE A 136 -14.27 10.47 -4.97
CA PHE A 136 -14.48 11.88 -5.22
C PHE A 136 -13.16 12.54 -5.62
N VAL A 137 -13.14 13.17 -6.78
CA VAL A 137 -11.98 13.94 -7.26
C VAL A 137 -12.34 15.41 -7.27
N PRO A 138 -11.81 16.23 -6.33
CA PRO A 138 -12.04 17.65 -6.34
C PRO A 138 -11.54 18.30 -7.64
N SER A 139 -12.27 19.28 -8.17
CA SER A 139 -11.86 20.04 -9.38
C SER A 139 -10.53 20.78 -9.21
N SER A 140 -10.17 21.12 -7.97
CA SER A 140 -8.86 21.69 -7.61
C SER A 140 -7.70 20.69 -7.80
N VAL A 141 -7.96 19.40 -7.75
CA VAL A 141 -6.98 18.34 -8.01
C VAL A 141 -6.90 18.05 -9.50
N LYS A 142 -8.05 17.80 -10.13
CA LYS A 142 -8.14 17.61 -11.58
C LYS A 142 -9.57 17.78 -12.07
N SER A 143 -9.72 18.51 -13.18
CA SER A 143 -10.95 18.54 -13.97
C SER A 143 -10.81 17.59 -15.16
N PHE A 144 -11.77 16.67 -15.29
CA PHE A 144 -11.79 15.69 -16.37
C PHE A 144 -12.69 16.13 -17.51
N SER A 145 -12.19 16.00 -18.72
CA SER A 145 -13.02 16.08 -19.92
C SER A 145 -13.85 14.79 -20.07
N ARG A 146 -14.96 14.88 -20.82
CA ARG A 146 -15.79 13.73 -21.15
C ARG A 146 -14.99 12.57 -21.75
N LYS A 147 -14.08 12.89 -22.68
CA LYS A 147 -13.21 11.92 -23.35
C LYS A 147 -12.29 11.18 -22.38
N GLU A 148 -11.74 11.88 -21.38
CA GLU A 148 -10.90 11.26 -20.34
C GLU A 148 -11.73 10.30 -19.48
N ILE A 149 -12.93 10.70 -19.07
CA ILE A 149 -13.83 9.85 -18.27
C ILE A 149 -14.22 8.59 -19.05
N ASP A 150 -14.59 8.73 -20.32
CA ASP A 150 -14.95 7.60 -21.16
C ASP A 150 -13.77 6.64 -21.36
N SER A 151 -12.53 7.12 -21.30
CA SER A 151 -11.32 6.29 -21.37
C SER A 151 -11.12 5.37 -20.16
N PHE A 152 -11.70 5.69 -18.99
CA PHE A 152 -11.58 4.86 -17.78
C PHE A 152 -12.20 3.46 -17.94
N VAL A 153 -13.13 3.31 -18.86
CA VAL A 153 -13.67 1.99 -19.21
C VAL A 153 -12.55 1.04 -19.65
N SER A 154 -11.58 1.53 -20.42
CA SER A 154 -10.42 0.73 -20.85
C SER A 154 -9.51 0.31 -19.68
N VAL A 155 -9.46 1.12 -18.62
CA VAL A 155 -8.67 0.83 -17.41
C VAL A 155 -9.32 -0.28 -16.57
N VAL A 156 -10.65 -0.27 -16.44
CA VAL A 156 -11.35 -1.25 -15.58
C VAL A 156 -11.64 -2.56 -16.30
N LYS A 157 -11.67 -2.56 -17.62
CA LYS A 157 -12.02 -3.74 -18.44
C LYS A 157 -11.11 -4.96 -18.19
N PRO A 158 -9.77 -4.84 -18.09
CA PRO A 158 -8.89 -5.97 -17.77
C PRO A 158 -9.18 -6.63 -16.41
N TYR A 159 -9.81 -5.88 -15.50
CA TYR A 159 -10.21 -6.34 -14.17
C TYR A 159 -11.66 -6.81 -14.09
N GLY A 160 -12.32 -7.02 -15.25
CA GLY A 160 -13.70 -7.48 -15.31
C GLY A 160 -14.75 -6.37 -15.19
N GLY A 161 -14.36 -5.12 -15.09
CA GLY A 161 -15.28 -3.98 -15.08
C GLY A 161 -15.96 -3.79 -16.44
N LYS A 162 -17.30 -3.64 -16.43
CA LYS A 162 -18.09 -3.42 -17.66
C LYS A 162 -18.20 -1.95 -18.04
N GLY A 163 -17.96 -1.06 -17.08
CA GLY A 163 -18.05 0.38 -17.25
C GLY A 163 -17.71 1.14 -15.98
N VAL A 164 -17.71 2.46 -16.08
CA VAL A 164 -17.53 3.39 -14.94
C VAL A 164 -18.73 4.32 -14.93
N ALA A 165 -19.47 4.31 -13.82
CA ALA A 165 -20.49 5.32 -13.57
C ALA A 165 -19.81 6.57 -13.01
N TRP A 166 -20.27 7.75 -13.45
CA TRP A 166 -19.72 9.00 -12.97
C TRP A 166 -20.82 10.05 -12.80
N PHE A 167 -20.55 10.96 -11.89
CA PHE A 167 -21.43 12.09 -11.61
C PHE A 167 -20.59 13.36 -11.52
N LYS A 168 -21.11 14.45 -12.05
CA LYS A 168 -20.53 15.78 -11.85
C LYS A 168 -21.28 16.42 -10.69
N VAL A 169 -20.55 16.89 -9.70
CA VAL A 169 -21.10 17.67 -8.60
C VAL A 169 -20.90 19.13 -8.99
N ASP A 170 -21.98 19.79 -9.33
CA ASP A 170 -21.99 21.24 -9.54
C ASP A 170 -22.27 21.89 -8.17
N GLY A 171 -21.41 22.80 -7.75
CA GLY A 171 -21.61 23.56 -6.52
C GLY A 171 -22.86 24.44 -6.64
N SER A 172 -23.79 24.24 -5.70
CA SER A 172 -24.88 25.18 -5.46
C SER A 172 -24.40 26.33 -4.59
#